data_7142cc6e891497c7009ecb4012840eab
#
_entry.id   7142cc6e891497c7009ecb4012840eab
#
_cell.length_a   1.000
_cell.length_b   1.000
_cell.length_c   1.000
_cell.angle_alpha   90.00
_cell.angle_beta   90.00
_cell.angle_gamma   90.00
#
_symmetry.space_group_name_H-M   'P 1'
#
loop_
_entity.id
_entity.type
_entity.pdbx_description
1 polymer ?
#
loop_
_entity_poly.entity_id
_entity_poly.type
_entity_poly.pdbx_seq_one_letter_code
_entity_poly.pdbx_strand_id
1 'polypeptide(L)'
;FSSNLSPNTALCPMPDFKQFKKLMTQAISAAALSAALSSGAAALEPVSPQPSQPLTYTNPAYAKVTPETAKKMMAEGVVVIDVREPQEFAEGHVQGAVNVPLSTFHPGMRLEAAPDFNQKVLVQCRSGVRVERAAKILIESGYKHIYNMYGTMQWPYELVR
;
A
#
# COMPACT_ATOMS: atom_id res chain seq x y z
N PHE A 1 -19.24 39.86 38.63
CA PHE A 1 -19.86 38.90 39.55
C PHE A 1 -19.81 37.50 38.98
N SER A 2 -19.09 36.64 39.72
CA SER A 2 -19.24 35.17 39.89
C SER A 2 -19.07 34.28 38.65
N SER A 3 -17.87 33.73 38.41
CA SER A 3 -17.40 32.38 38.84
C SER A 3 -18.38 31.24 38.65
N ASN A 4 -18.04 30.33 37.68
CA ASN A 4 -18.13 28.90 37.96
C ASN A 4 -17.23 28.11 37.00
N LEU A 5 -16.07 27.76 37.52
CA LEU A 5 -15.27 26.62 37.02
C LEU A 5 -15.95 25.32 37.47
N SER A 6 -16.15 24.40 36.58
CA SER A 6 -16.34 22.98 36.92
C SER A 6 -15.32 22.13 36.18
N PRO A 7 -14.41 21.46 36.90
CA PRO A 7 -13.52 20.45 36.33
C PRO A 7 -14.22 19.10 36.37
N ASN A 8 -14.47 18.50 35.23
CA ASN A 8 -14.84 17.09 35.17
C ASN A 8 -13.84 16.34 34.27
N THR A 9 -12.70 16.07 34.89
CA THR A 9 -11.69 15.14 34.38
C THR A 9 -12.18 13.72 34.70
N ALA A 10 -12.89 13.09 33.78
CA ALA A 10 -13.18 11.67 33.86
C ALA A 10 -11.93 10.89 33.43
N LEU A 11 -11.15 10.44 34.43
CA LEU A 11 -10.13 9.40 34.22
C LEU A 11 -10.80 8.14 33.74
N CYS A 12 -10.51 7.70 32.52
CA CYS A 12 -10.77 6.33 32.09
C CYS A 12 -9.86 5.37 32.87
N PRO A 13 -10.40 4.33 33.54
CA PRO A 13 -9.56 3.32 34.20
C PRO A 13 -8.86 2.46 33.15
N MET A 14 -7.54 2.35 33.24
CA MET A 14 -6.76 1.39 32.47
C MET A 14 -7.13 -0.03 32.87
N PRO A 15 -7.24 -0.96 31.94
CA PRO A 15 -7.47 -2.36 32.27
C PRO A 15 -6.23 -2.97 32.95
N ASP A 16 -6.50 -3.68 34.04
CA ASP A 16 -5.55 -4.30 34.96
C ASP A 16 -4.68 -5.35 34.23
N PHE A 17 -3.38 -5.14 34.22
CA PHE A 17 -2.36 -5.97 33.57
C PHE A 17 -2.18 -7.36 34.23
N LYS A 18 -2.94 -7.68 35.28
CA LYS A 18 -2.82 -8.95 36.02
C LYS A 18 -3.66 -10.11 35.46
N GLN A 19 -4.57 -9.85 34.53
CA GLN A 19 -5.41 -10.91 33.93
C GLN A 19 -4.71 -11.66 32.77
N PHE A 20 -3.59 -11.16 32.23
CA PHE A 20 -2.94 -11.79 31.10
C PHE A 20 -1.99 -12.95 31.44
N LYS A 21 -1.72 -13.20 32.73
CA LYS A 21 -0.80 -14.27 33.15
C LYS A 21 -1.43 -15.62 33.43
N LYS A 22 -2.76 -15.79 33.31
CA LYS A 22 -3.45 -17.02 33.74
C LYS A 22 -3.87 -17.97 32.63
N LEU A 23 -3.55 -17.67 31.36
CA LEU A 23 -3.95 -18.52 30.22
C LEU A 23 -2.80 -19.25 29.52
N MET A 24 -1.58 -19.25 30.08
CA MET A 24 -0.45 -19.95 29.47
C MET A 24 0.13 -21.06 30.37
N THR A 25 -0.70 -21.81 31.08
CA THR A 25 -0.21 -22.95 31.82
C THR A 25 -1.22 -24.09 31.75
N GLN A 26 -1.31 -24.77 30.62
CA GLN A 26 -1.79 -26.15 30.53
C GLN A 26 -1.62 -26.63 29.08
N ALA A 27 -0.63 -27.46 28.86
CA ALA A 27 -0.66 -28.79 28.25
C ALA A 27 0.74 -29.14 27.76
N ILE A 28 1.57 -29.60 28.68
CA ILE A 28 2.68 -30.48 28.31
C ILE A 28 2.24 -31.88 28.73
N SER A 29 1.80 -32.67 27.78
CA SER A 29 1.61 -34.10 27.96
C SER A 29 2.64 -34.83 27.12
N ALA A 30 3.46 -35.57 27.82
CA ALA A 30 4.51 -36.43 27.28
C ALA A 30 3.91 -37.61 26.53
N ALA A 31 4.47 -37.96 25.38
CA ALA A 31 4.46 -39.34 24.91
C ALA A 31 5.62 -39.58 23.87
N ALA A 32 6.53 -40.42 24.33
CA ALA A 32 7.21 -41.50 23.61
C ALA A 32 8.25 -41.17 22.52
N LEU A 33 9.49 -41.48 22.93
CA LEU A 33 10.62 -41.90 22.09
C LEU A 33 10.22 -42.93 21.05
N SER A 34 10.56 -42.67 19.80
CA SER A 34 10.95 -43.72 18.84
C SER A 34 12.05 -43.16 17.95
N ALA A 35 13.24 -43.63 18.20
CA ALA A 35 14.40 -43.42 17.33
C ALA A 35 14.20 -44.27 16.05
N ALA A 36 14.18 -43.62 14.90
CA ALA A 36 14.43 -44.27 13.62
C ALA A 36 15.41 -43.36 12.85
N LEU A 37 16.66 -43.80 12.86
CA LEU A 37 17.66 -43.38 11.87
C LEU A 37 17.18 -43.81 10.48
N SER A 38 16.74 -42.86 9.67
CA SER A 38 16.70 -43.04 8.23
C SER A 38 17.47 -41.88 7.59
N SER A 39 18.68 -42.26 7.14
CA SER A 39 19.48 -41.54 6.19
C SER A 39 18.64 -41.31 4.92
N GLY A 40 18.05 -40.13 4.78
CA GLY A 40 17.28 -39.70 3.63
C GLY A 40 17.98 -38.52 2.98
N ALA A 41 18.57 -38.74 1.82
CA ALA A 41 19.06 -37.70 0.94
C ALA A 41 18.00 -36.60 0.78
N ALA A 42 18.38 -35.39 1.06
CA ALA A 42 17.54 -34.20 0.78
C ALA A 42 17.38 -34.12 -0.75
N ALA A 43 16.31 -34.71 -1.26
CA ALA A 43 15.83 -34.40 -2.60
C ALA A 43 15.40 -32.95 -2.58
N LEU A 44 16.08 -32.12 -3.36
CA LEU A 44 15.62 -30.79 -3.72
C LEU A 44 14.28 -30.98 -4.41
N GLU A 45 13.21 -30.72 -3.69
CA GLU A 45 11.86 -30.63 -4.26
C GLU A 45 11.92 -29.61 -5.40
N PRO A 46 11.51 -29.98 -6.63
CA PRO A 46 11.41 -29.01 -7.69
C PRO A 46 10.39 -27.96 -7.25
N VAL A 47 10.85 -26.71 -7.08
CA VAL A 47 9.98 -25.57 -6.89
C VAL A 47 9.06 -25.51 -8.09
N SER A 48 7.84 -26.00 -7.92
CA SER A 48 6.79 -25.85 -8.91
C SER A 48 6.65 -24.37 -9.23
N PRO A 49 6.75 -23.94 -10.50
CA PRO A 49 6.45 -22.57 -10.85
C PRO A 49 5.00 -22.31 -10.45
N GLN A 50 4.82 -21.56 -9.38
CA GLN A 50 3.49 -21.09 -9.01
C GLN A 50 2.96 -20.29 -10.21
N PRO A 51 1.76 -20.60 -10.71
CA PRO A 51 1.16 -19.79 -11.74
C PRO A 51 1.18 -18.34 -11.21
N SER A 52 1.82 -17.46 -11.96
CA SER A 52 1.84 -16.04 -11.68
C SER A 52 0.39 -15.56 -11.67
N GLN A 53 -0.20 -15.52 -10.48
CA GLN A 53 -1.54 -14.95 -10.33
C GLN A 53 -1.46 -13.53 -10.90
N PRO A 54 -2.39 -13.14 -11.75
CA PRO A 54 -2.45 -11.77 -12.23
C PRO A 54 -2.49 -10.90 -10.98
N LEU A 55 -1.49 -10.03 -10.81
CA LEU A 55 -1.38 -9.10 -9.69
C LEU A 55 -2.51 -8.06 -9.82
N THR A 56 -3.73 -8.49 -9.57
CA THR A 56 -4.86 -7.60 -9.46
C THR A 56 -5.01 -7.25 -8.00
N TYR A 57 -4.39 -6.15 -7.62
CA TYR A 57 -4.56 -5.62 -6.28
C TYR A 57 -6.01 -5.20 -6.09
N THR A 58 -6.70 -5.83 -5.14
CA THR A 58 -8.10 -5.56 -4.82
C THR A 58 -8.17 -4.93 -3.43
N ASN A 59 -8.56 -3.67 -3.38
CA ASN A 59 -8.77 -2.92 -2.14
C ASN A 59 -9.82 -1.84 -2.40
N PRO A 60 -10.77 -1.55 -1.49
CA PRO A 60 -11.77 -0.51 -1.68
C PRO A 60 -11.19 0.90 -1.86
N ALA A 61 -9.97 1.15 -1.38
CA ALA A 61 -9.25 2.41 -1.58
C ALA A 61 -8.52 2.50 -2.93
N TYR A 62 -8.58 1.43 -3.76
CA TYR A 62 -7.89 1.33 -5.05
C TYR A 62 -8.88 1.08 -6.17
N ALA A 63 -8.78 1.83 -7.26
CA ALA A 63 -9.54 1.60 -8.48
C ALA A 63 -8.68 1.83 -9.73
N LYS A 64 -9.03 1.14 -10.81
CA LYS A 64 -8.48 1.42 -12.14
C LYS A 64 -9.43 2.36 -12.89
N VAL A 65 -8.89 3.36 -13.57
CA VAL A 65 -9.65 4.36 -14.31
C VAL A 65 -9.18 4.44 -15.76
N THR A 66 -10.10 4.72 -16.67
CA THR A 66 -9.74 4.93 -18.08
C THR A 66 -8.98 6.25 -18.25
N PRO A 67 -8.19 6.41 -19.34
CA PRO A 67 -7.49 7.67 -19.62
C PRO A 67 -8.42 8.89 -19.69
N GLU A 68 -9.63 8.72 -20.22
CA GLU A 68 -10.63 9.79 -20.29
C GLU A 68 -11.11 10.21 -18.91
N THR A 69 -11.34 9.24 -18.02
CA THR A 69 -11.71 9.50 -16.62
C THR A 69 -10.57 10.17 -15.88
N ALA A 70 -9.34 9.68 -16.08
CA ALA A 70 -8.15 10.30 -15.50
C ALA A 70 -7.99 11.76 -15.95
N LYS A 71 -8.17 12.05 -17.24
CA LYS A 71 -8.11 13.41 -17.78
C LYS A 71 -9.15 14.34 -17.16
N LYS A 72 -10.39 13.85 -16.92
CA LYS A 72 -11.43 14.62 -16.21
C LYS A 72 -11.00 14.90 -14.76
N MET A 73 -10.51 13.89 -14.05
CA MET A 73 -10.03 14.07 -12.68
C MET A 73 -8.86 15.06 -12.59
N MET A 74 -7.96 15.06 -13.57
CA MET A 74 -6.88 16.05 -13.67
C MET A 74 -7.43 17.48 -13.86
N ALA A 75 -8.47 17.64 -14.68
CA ALA A 75 -9.14 18.94 -14.87
C ALA A 75 -9.86 19.42 -13.59
N GLU A 76 -10.24 18.49 -12.70
CA GLU A 76 -10.76 18.77 -11.36
C GLU A 76 -9.67 19.09 -10.32
N GLY A 77 -8.39 19.07 -10.73
CA GLY A 77 -7.24 19.33 -9.86
C GLY A 77 -6.70 18.12 -9.11
N VAL A 78 -7.07 16.90 -9.49
CA VAL A 78 -6.51 15.69 -8.89
C VAL A 78 -5.05 15.53 -9.30
N VAL A 79 -4.18 15.34 -8.30
CA VAL A 79 -2.73 15.20 -8.50
C VAL A 79 -2.40 13.88 -9.20
N VAL A 80 -1.47 13.94 -10.15
CA VAL A 80 -0.92 12.78 -10.86
C VAL A 80 0.48 12.49 -10.34
N ILE A 81 0.73 11.27 -9.91
CA ILE A 81 2.03 10.76 -9.48
C ILE A 81 2.54 9.77 -10.51
N ASP A 82 3.71 10.06 -11.09
CA ASP A 82 4.40 9.13 -11.98
C ASP A 82 5.49 8.37 -11.20
N VAL A 83 5.31 7.05 -11.10
CA VAL A 83 6.21 6.19 -10.30
C VAL A 83 7.34 5.57 -11.12
N ARG A 84 7.58 6.10 -12.34
CA ARG A 84 8.72 5.69 -13.17
C ARG A 84 10.02 6.31 -12.66
N GLU A 85 11.13 5.78 -13.15
CA GLU A 85 12.43 6.38 -12.86
C GLU A 85 12.57 7.75 -13.55
N PRO A 86 13.41 8.66 -13.01
CA PRO A 86 13.56 10.01 -13.54
C PRO A 86 13.94 10.08 -15.04
N GLN A 87 14.72 9.13 -15.51
CA GLN A 87 15.09 9.05 -16.93
C GLN A 87 13.86 8.76 -17.82
N GLU A 88 13.02 7.80 -17.41
CA GLU A 88 11.78 7.49 -18.14
C GLU A 88 10.80 8.67 -18.11
N PHE A 89 10.76 9.41 -17.01
CA PHE A 89 9.93 10.60 -16.87
C PHE A 89 10.38 11.73 -17.80
N ALA A 90 11.70 11.95 -17.91
CA ALA A 90 12.29 12.97 -18.77
C ALA A 90 12.08 12.68 -20.27
N GLU A 91 11.99 11.41 -20.67
CA GLU A 91 11.70 11.03 -22.06
C GLU A 91 10.31 11.46 -22.53
N GLY A 92 9.36 11.58 -21.59
CA GLY A 92 8.00 12.03 -21.82
C GLY A 92 7.05 11.59 -20.71
N HIS A 93 6.25 12.51 -20.21
CA HIS A 93 5.32 12.28 -19.11
C HIS A 93 3.97 12.98 -19.33
N VAL A 94 2.95 12.60 -18.57
CA VAL A 94 1.65 13.27 -18.60
C VAL A 94 1.78 14.67 -18.02
N GLN A 95 1.24 15.65 -18.71
CA GLN A 95 1.30 17.05 -18.29
C GLN A 95 0.80 17.22 -16.85
N GLY A 96 1.60 17.91 -16.02
CA GLY A 96 1.28 18.16 -14.62
C GLY A 96 1.52 16.97 -13.68
N ALA A 97 2.07 15.86 -14.17
CA ALA A 97 2.48 14.75 -13.32
C ALA A 97 3.73 15.11 -12.49
N VAL A 98 3.75 14.66 -11.25
CA VAL A 98 4.89 14.77 -10.34
C VAL A 98 5.62 13.43 -10.31
N ASN A 99 6.92 13.44 -10.58
CA ASN A 99 7.73 12.23 -10.54
C ASN A 99 8.11 11.86 -9.10
N VAL A 100 7.68 10.69 -8.68
CA VAL A 100 8.08 10.06 -7.40
C VAL A 100 8.44 8.62 -7.73
N PRO A 101 9.72 8.30 -7.94
CA PRO A 101 10.15 6.96 -8.34
C PRO A 101 9.73 5.89 -7.35
N LEU A 102 9.28 4.73 -7.86
CA LEU A 102 8.85 3.61 -7.01
C LEU A 102 9.95 3.15 -6.03
N SER A 103 11.21 3.32 -6.40
CA SER A 103 12.37 3.04 -5.56
C SER A 103 12.41 3.85 -4.25
N THR A 104 11.71 4.98 -4.19
CA THR A 104 11.61 5.83 -2.99
C THR A 104 10.43 5.49 -2.08
N PHE A 105 9.54 4.59 -2.53
CA PHE A 105 8.34 4.24 -1.76
C PHE A 105 8.68 3.37 -0.55
N HIS A 106 8.14 3.72 0.59
CA HIS A 106 8.27 2.96 1.84
C HIS A 106 6.98 3.04 2.67
N PRO A 107 6.71 2.05 3.54
CA PRO A 107 5.55 2.11 4.44
C PRO A 107 5.58 3.36 5.33
N GLY A 108 4.41 3.97 5.51
CA GLY A 108 4.26 5.20 6.31
C GLY A 108 4.64 6.49 5.59
N MET A 109 5.01 6.43 4.29
CA MET A 109 5.34 7.63 3.52
C MET A 109 4.14 8.54 3.32
N ARG A 110 4.43 9.83 3.13
CA ARG A 110 3.46 10.86 2.72
C ARG A 110 3.98 11.55 1.46
N LEU A 111 3.14 11.65 0.45
CA LEU A 111 3.47 12.36 -0.78
C LEU A 111 3.43 13.87 -0.53
N GLU A 112 4.48 14.58 -0.91
CA GLU A 112 4.51 16.06 -0.80
C GLU A 112 3.44 16.72 -1.66
N ALA A 113 3.22 16.19 -2.88
CA ALA A 113 2.20 16.69 -3.79
C ALA A 113 0.77 16.32 -3.36
N ALA A 114 0.60 15.40 -2.43
CA ALA A 114 -0.68 14.91 -1.93
C ALA A 114 -0.63 14.65 -0.41
N PRO A 115 -0.50 15.70 0.42
CA PRO A 115 -0.29 15.54 1.86
C PRO A 115 -1.54 15.08 2.63
N ASP A 116 -2.73 15.19 2.06
CA ASP A 116 -3.96 14.71 2.69
C ASP A 116 -4.25 13.27 2.26
N PHE A 117 -4.33 12.36 3.22
CA PHE A 117 -4.65 10.95 3.00
C PHE A 117 -6.06 10.69 2.44
N ASN A 118 -6.97 11.67 2.56
CA ASN A 118 -8.34 11.57 2.03
C ASN A 118 -8.46 12.15 0.62
N GLN A 119 -7.43 12.83 0.10
CA GLN A 119 -7.50 13.35 -1.26
C GLN A 119 -7.35 12.23 -2.29
N LYS A 120 -7.93 12.45 -3.47
CA LYS A 120 -7.78 11.56 -4.62
C LYS A 120 -6.37 11.70 -5.19
N VAL A 121 -5.74 10.58 -5.53
CA VAL A 121 -4.42 10.55 -6.16
C VAL A 121 -4.49 9.65 -7.39
N LEU A 122 -4.16 10.19 -8.54
CA LEU A 122 -3.93 9.44 -9.77
C LEU A 122 -2.48 8.95 -9.78
N VAL A 123 -2.27 7.68 -10.07
CA VAL A 123 -0.93 7.09 -10.13
C VAL A 123 -0.74 6.43 -11.49
N GLN A 124 0.41 6.69 -12.11
CA GLN A 124 0.79 6.12 -13.40
C GLN A 124 2.20 5.53 -13.39
N CYS A 125 2.46 4.65 -14.35
CA CYS A 125 3.80 4.21 -14.71
C CYS A 125 3.89 4.02 -16.24
N ARG A 126 4.56 2.97 -16.72
CA ARG A 126 4.59 2.64 -18.15
C ARG A 126 3.37 1.83 -18.61
N SER A 127 2.95 0.81 -17.82
CA SER A 127 1.90 -0.15 -18.17
C SER A 127 0.84 -0.38 -17.07
N GLY A 128 1.01 0.23 -15.88
CA GLY A 128 0.12 0.06 -14.72
C GLY A 128 0.58 -0.97 -13.69
N VAL A 129 1.54 -1.84 -13.99
CA VAL A 129 2.02 -2.89 -13.06
C VAL A 129 2.76 -2.30 -11.84
N ARG A 130 3.67 -1.34 -12.07
CA ARG A 130 4.38 -0.65 -10.97
C ARG A 130 3.41 0.14 -10.08
N VAL A 131 2.31 0.63 -10.63
CA VAL A 131 1.27 1.34 -9.89
C VAL A 131 0.64 0.46 -8.82
N GLU A 132 0.43 -0.84 -9.07
CA GLU A 132 -0.17 -1.74 -8.07
C GLU A 132 0.71 -1.87 -6.81
N ARG A 133 2.04 -1.91 -6.99
CA ARG A 133 2.99 -1.91 -5.87
C ARG A 133 2.98 -0.58 -5.11
N ALA A 134 2.99 0.54 -5.84
CA ALA A 134 2.90 1.87 -5.26
C ALA A 134 1.59 2.05 -4.48
N ALA A 135 0.46 1.66 -5.08
CA ALA A 135 -0.86 1.74 -4.46
C ALA A 135 -0.93 0.96 -3.16
N LYS A 136 -0.36 -0.25 -3.11
CA LYS A 136 -0.30 -1.04 -1.88
C LYS A 136 0.41 -0.28 -0.77
N ILE A 137 1.59 0.27 -1.03
CA ILE A 137 2.38 1.02 -0.03
C ILE A 137 1.64 2.29 0.41
N LEU A 138 1.04 3.04 -0.53
CA LEU A 138 0.29 4.26 -0.21
C LEU A 138 -0.93 3.97 0.66
N ILE A 139 -1.68 2.92 0.36
CA ILE A 139 -2.86 2.54 1.14
C ILE A 139 -2.46 2.05 2.53
N GLU A 140 -1.39 1.26 2.65
CA GLU A 140 -0.80 0.88 3.94
C GLU A 140 -0.30 2.09 4.73
N SER A 141 0.09 3.17 4.03
CA SER A 141 0.48 4.46 4.63
C SER A 141 -0.71 5.32 5.05
N GLY A 142 -1.95 4.97 4.66
CA GLY A 142 -3.17 5.66 5.08
C GLY A 142 -3.98 6.33 3.97
N TYR A 143 -3.52 6.33 2.72
CA TYR A 143 -4.28 6.89 1.59
C TYR A 143 -5.54 6.10 1.30
N LYS A 144 -6.66 6.80 1.06
CA LYS A 144 -7.99 6.20 0.91
C LYS A 144 -8.53 6.20 -0.53
N HIS A 145 -7.90 6.94 -1.44
CA HIS A 145 -8.41 7.14 -2.79
C HIS A 145 -7.29 7.14 -3.82
N ILE A 146 -6.79 5.94 -4.16
CA ILE A 146 -5.73 5.74 -5.15
C ILE A 146 -6.32 5.20 -6.44
N TYR A 147 -6.05 5.90 -7.54
CA TYR A 147 -6.54 5.57 -8.86
C TYR A 147 -5.40 5.22 -9.80
N ASN A 148 -5.39 3.99 -10.30
CA ASN A 148 -4.45 3.54 -11.33
C ASN A 148 -4.97 3.98 -12.71
N MET A 149 -4.28 4.92 -13.32
CA MET A 149 -4.58 5.37 -14.69
C MET A 149 -3.76 4.62 -15.76
N TYR A 150 -3.25 3.43 -15.41
CA TYR A 150 -2.37 2.58 -16.22
C TYR A 150 -1.00 3.23 -16.44
N GLY A 151 -0.73 3.71 -17.63
CA GLY A 151 0.55 4.33 -17.90
C GLY A 151 0.65 4.92 -19.30
N THR A 152 1.86 5.41 -19.60
CA THR A 152 2.14 6.12 -20.85
C THR A 152 1.87 5.30 -22.11
N MET A 153 1.90 3.95 -22.02
CA MET A 153 1.58 3.08 -23.16
C MET A 153 0.09 3.11 -23.56
N GLN A 154 -0.80 3.36 -22.59
CA GLN A 154 -2.25 3.43 -22.82
C GLN A 154 -2.78 4.86 -22.83
N TRP A 155 -1.88 5.85 -22.64
CA TRP A 155 -2.26 7.26 -22.65
C TRP A 155 -2.40 7.78 -24.08
N PRO A 156 -3.62 8.12 -24.54
CA PRO A 156 -3.87 8.47 -25.95
C PRO A 156 -3.59 9.95 -26.25
N TYR A 157 -3.17 10.71 -25.26
CA TYR A 157 -2.92 12.14 -25.39
C TYR A 157 -1.42 12.44 -25.45
N GLU A 158 -1.07 13.69 -25.76
CA GLU A 158 0.30 14.14 -25.85
C GLU A 158 1.02 14.01 -24.49
N LEU A 159 2.30 13.64 -24.58
CA LEU A 159 3.22 13.64 -23.43
C LEU A 159 4.14 14.88 -23.55
N VAL A 160 4.43 15.51 -22.43
CA VAL A 160 5.37 16.62 -22.31
C VAL A 160 6.75 16.13 -21.84
N ARG A 161 7.77 16.95 -22.05
CA ARG A 161 9.17 16.68 -21.64
C ARG A 161 9.70 17.77 -20.76
#